data_cd33e7505700fa98650efe26d00d17d1
#
_entry.id   cd33e7505700fa98650efe26d00d17d1
#
_cell.length_a   1.000
_cell.length_b   1.000
_cell.length_c   1.000
_cell.angle_alpha   90.00
_cell.angle_beta   90.00
_cell.angle_gamma   90.00
#
_symmetry.space_group_name_H-M   'P 1'
#
loop_
_entity.id
_entity.type
_entity.pdbx_description
1 polymer ?
#
loop_
_entity_poly.entity_id
_entity_poly.type
_entity_poly.pdbx_seq_one_letter_code
_entity_poly.pdbx_strand_id
1 'polypeptide(L)'
;MAGAMVISEWHVAHQPDSSGAYVSIRGRQAGLLSWILSILGVERGVRLEANTKHIKFKEGDLGGSSTRVIHLDSISSTYYGFKKPWAEAIAMVTVLGPVLAPLFGALLNSELGFIIGGLATLGIAALYYMLNKRMTVGIVEHSGVQSQLVFKRSVLEGIKLDESSSAQASDVLQWLMDAARTGKAGPAQGTTQQGHI
;
A
#
# COMPACT_ATOMS: atom_id res chain seq x y z
N MET A 1 14.20 2.14 0.39
CA MET A 1 12.81 2.08 0.91
C MET A 1 11.87 2.42 -0.24
N ALA A 2 11.07 1.46 -0.70
CA ALA A 2 10.06 1.73 -1.72
C ALA A 2 9.05 2.74 -1.16
N GLY A 3 8.78 3.81 -1.93
CA GLY A 3 7.76 4.79 -1.57
C GLY A 3 6.37 4.14 -1.57
N ALA A 4 5.41 4.75 -0.88
CA ALA A 4 4.04 4.26 -0.90
C ALA A 4 3.48 4.33 -2.33
N MET A 5 2.86 3.25 -2.77
CA MET A 5 2.36 3.07 -4.13
C MET A 5 0.86 3.33 -4.21
N VAL A 6 0.41 3.70 -5.39
CA VAL A 6 -1.00 3.75 -5.77
C VAL A 6 -1.34 2.46 -6.49
N ILE A 7 -2.39 1.79 -6.07
CA ILE A 7 -2.81 0.52 -6.66
C ILE A 7 -3.60 0.79 -7.94
N SER A 8 -3.14 0.21 -9.04
CA SER A 8 -3.79 0.26 -10.35
C SER A 8 -4.60 -1.01 -10.66
N GLU A 9 -4.26 -2.13 -10.03
CA GLU A 9 -4.96 -3.40 -10.20
C GLU A 9 -4.99 -4.14 -8.87
N TRP A 10 -6.16 -4.69 -8.53
CA TRP A 10 -6.36 -5.46 -7.33
C TRP A 10 -7.26 -6.65 -7.65
N HIS A 11 -6.65 -7.82 -7.67
CA HIS A 11 -7.37 -9.09 -7.75
C HIS A 11 -6.94 -9.97 -6.59
N VAL A 12 -7.90 -10.30 -5.73
CA VAL A 12 -7.69 -11.19 -4.59
C VAL A 12 -8.92 -12.07 -4.49
N ALA A 13 -8.76 -13.34 -4.80
CA ALA A 13 -9.87 -14.29 -4.81
C ALA A 13 -9.39 -15.72 -4.49
N HIS A 14 -10.30 -16.57 -4.04
CA HIS A 14 -10.05 -18.00 -3.87
C HIS A 14 -10.15 -18.79 -5.18
N GLN A 15 -10.43 -18.12 -6.28
CA GLN A 15 -10.40 -18.68 -7.63
C GLN A 15 -9.29 -17.98 -8.44
N PRO A 16 -8.53 -18.75 -9.23
CA PRO A 16 -7.48 -18.15 -10.04
C PRO A 16 -8.07 -17.30 -11.15
N ASP A 17 -7.37 -16.23 -11.50
CA ASP A 17 -7.65 -15.44 -12.70
C ASP A 17 -7.25 -16.19 -13.97
N SER A 18 -7.40 -15.53 -15.14
CA SER A 18 -7.01 -16.09 -16.44
C SER A 18 -5.51 -16.43 -16.56
N SER A 19 -4.66 -15.87 -15.68
CA SER A 19 -3.21 -16.13 -15.61
C SER A 19 -2.86 -17.24 -14.61
N GLY A 20 -3.84 -17.77 -13.88
CA GLY A 20 -3.64 -18.76 -12.82
C GLY A 20 -3.20 -18.15 -11.48
N ALA A 21 -3.31 -16.84 -11.32
CA ALA A 21 -3.00 -16.15 -10.08
C ALA A 21 -4.24 -15.99 -9.20
N TYR A 22 -4.11 -16.28 -7.91
CA TYR A 22 -5.13 -16.04 -6.88
C TYR A 22 -5.03 -14.64 -6.30
N VAL A 23 -3.82 -14.10 -6.27
CA VAL A 23 -3.56 -12.72 -5.87
C VAL A 23 -2.77 -12.06 -6.98
N SER A 24 -3.28 -10.97 -7.52
CA SER A 24 -2.59 -10.10 -8.47
C SER A 24 -2.79 -8.65 -8.02
N ILE A 25 -1.73 -8.07 -7.48
CA ILE A 25 -1.73 -6.70 -6.99
C ILE A 25 -0.68 -5.94 -7.79
N ARG A 26 -1.12 -4.90 -8.51
CA ARG A 26 -0.22 -4.01 -9.24
C ARG A 26 -0.33 -2.61 -8.68
N GLY A 27 0.82 -2.05 -8.32
CA GLY A 27 0.94 -0.69 -7.83
C GLY A 27 1.96 0.10 -8.62
N ARG A 28 1.69 1.37 -8.83
CA ARG A 28 2.64 2.33 -9.38
C ARG A 28 3.07 3.32 -8.32
N GLN A 29 4.27 3.86 -8.46
CA GLN A 29 4.77 4.88 -7.54
C GLN A 29 3.91 6.14 -7.62
N ALA A 30 3.47 6.65 -6.45
CA ALA A 30 2.69 7.88 -6.39
C ALA A 30 3.57 9.10 -6.71
N GLY A 31 3.05 10.04 -7.51
CA GLY A 31 3.68 11.33 -7.76
C GLY A 31 3.58 11.79 -9.21
N LEU A 32 3.64 13.11 -9.40
CA LEU A 32 3.55 13.75 -10.71
C LEU A 32 4.70 13.30 -11.64
N LEU A 33 5.90 13.17 -11.10
CA LEU A 33 7.08 12.66 -11.83
C LEU A 33 6.87 11.22 -12.29
N SER A 34 6.27 10.36 -11.46
CA SER A 34 5.97 8.99 -11.82
C SER A 34 4.92 8.91 -12.94
N TRP A 35 3.95 9.82 -12.92
CA TRP A 35 2.95 9.94 -13.97
C TRP A 35 3.57 10.36 -15.31
N ILE A 36 4.46 11.36 -15.32
CA ILE A 36 5.18 11.80 -16.52
C ILE A 36 6.06 10.67 -17.07
N LEU A 37 6.77 9.95 -16.20
CA LEU A 37 7.61 8.82 -16.58
C LEU A 37 6.81 7.65 -17.15
N SER A 38 5.60 7.43 -16.65
CA SER A 38 4.68 6.41 -17.18
C SER A 38 4.25 6.73 -18.63
N ILE A 39 4.07 8.01 -18.98
CA ILE A 39 3.80 8.45 -20.35
C ILE A 39 5.02 8.18 -21.25
N LEU A 40 6.23 8.28 -20.73
CA LEU A 40 7.47 7.98 -21.42
C LEU A 40 7.80 6.48 -21.48
N GLY A 41 6.88 5.61 -21.04
CA GLY A 41 7.06 4.15 -21.08
C GLY A 41 7.92 3.59 -19.94
N VAL A 42 8.33 4.40 -18.97
CA VAL A 42 9.09 3.96 -17.80
C VAL A 42 8.11 3.65 -16.67
N GLU A 43 7.68 2.40 -16.56
CA GLU A 43 6.79 1.95 -15.49
C GLU A 43 7.60 1.72 -14.20
N ARG A 44 7.51 2.69 -13.29
CA ARG A 44 7.90 2.50 -11.89
C ARG A 44 6.75 1.86 -11.13
N GLY A 45 6.81 0.57 -10.95
CA GLY A 45 5.74 -0.14 -10.27
C GLY A 45 6.23 -1.38 -9.57
N VAL A 46 5.37 -1.89 -8.71
CA VAL A 46 5.54 -3.20 -8.09
C VAL A 46 4.34 -4.05 -8.46
N ARG A 47 4.62 -5.30 -8.77
CA ARG A 47 3.61 -6.32 -9.03
C ARG A 47 3.84 -7.49 -8.11
N LEU A 48 2.80 -7.87 -7.40
CA LEU A 48 2.76 -9.09 -6.62
C LEU A 48 1.77 -10.04 -7.28
N GLU A 49 2.24 -11.22 -7.62
CA GLU A 49 1.42 -12.31 -8.13
C GLU A 49 1.64 -13.54 -7.25
N ALA A 50 0.55 -14.13 -6.76
CA ALA A 50 0.62 -15.38 -6.00
C ALA A 50 -0.21 -16.45 -6.69
N ASN A 51 0.39 -17.61 -6.88
CA ASN A 51 -0.25 -18.83 -7.37
C ASN A 51 -0.06 -19.97 -6.36
N THR A 52 -0.47 -21.19 -6.70
CA THR A 52 -0.38 -22.37 -5.81
C THR A 52 1.05 -22.83 -5.50
N LYS A 53 2.07 -22.33 -6.18
CA LYS A 53 3.47 -22.80 -6.01
C LYS A 53 4.40 -21.72 -5.52
N HIS A 54 4.21 -20.50 -5.95
CA HIS A 54 5.15 -19.40 -5.67
C HIS A 54 4.47 -18.04 -5.67
N ILE A 55 5.12 -17.11 -5.00
CA ILE A 55 4.80 -15.68 -5.04
C ILE A 55 5.88 -14.98 -5.86
N LYS A 56 5.50 -14.18 -6.84
CA LYS A 56 6.38 -13.34 -7.63
C LYS A 56 6.25 -11.90 -7.18
N PHE A 57 7.34 -11.32 -6.74
CA PHE A 57 7.49 -9.88 -6.56
C PHE A 57 8.28 -9.33 -7.73
N LYS A 58 7.68 -8.47 -8.51
CA LYS A 58 8.38 -7.72 -9.55
C LYS A 58 8.40 -6.26 -9.14
N GLU A 59 9.60 -5.71 -8.99
CA GLU A 59 9.82 -4.31 -8.66
C GLU A 59 10.57 -3.67 -9.83
N GLY A 60 10.02 -2.59 -10.36
CA GLY A 60 10.64 -1.77 -11.40
C GLY A 60 11.00 -0.39 -10.87
N ASP A 61 12.22 0.06 -11.12
CA ASP A 61 12.66 1.41 -10.86
C ASP A 61 13.35 2.03 -12.10
N LEU A 62 13.90 3.24 -11.97
CA LEU A 62 14.63 3.89 -13.09
C LEU A 62 15.93 3.17 -13.46
N GLY A 63 16.48 2.38 -12.59
CA GLY A 63 17.74 1.65 -12.80
C GLY A 63 17.54 0.26 -13.39
N GLY A 64 16.28 -0.22 -13.44
CA GLY A 64 15.98 -1.56 -13.96
C GLY A 64 14.77 -2.21 -13.31
N SER A 65 14.61 -3.51 -13.54
CA SER A 65 13.58 -4.31 -12.89
C SER A 65 14.19 -5.52 -12.22
N SER A 66 13.78 -5.80 -10.98
CA SER A 66 14.10 -7.02 -10.27
C SER A 66 12.85 -7.88 -10.13
N THR A 67 13.02 -9.19 -10.29
CA THR A 67 11.94 -10.14 -10.06
C THR A 67 12.42 -11.14 -9.02
N ARG A 68 11.71 -11.20 -7.91
CA ARG A 68 11.95 -12.18 -6.85
C ARG A 68 10.85 -13.21 -6.86
N VAL A 69 11.22 -14.47 -6.95
CA VAL A 69 10.30 -15.60 -6.88
C VAL A 69 10.52 -16.31 -5.55
N ILE A 70 9.46 -16.45 -4.78
CA ILE A 70 9.47 -17.02 -3.43
C ILE A 70 8.55 -18.24 -3.45
N HIS A 71 9.05 -19.39 -3.09
CA HIS A 71 8.23 -20.60 -2.95
C HIS A 71 7.33 -20.49 -1.73
N LEU A 72 6.08 -20.96 -1.83
CA LEU A 72 5.11 -20.86 -0.73
C LEU A 72 5.55 -21.59 0.53
N ASP A 73 6.24 -22.72 0.40
CA ASP A 73 6.81 -23.50 1.51
C ASP A 73 7.96 -22.80 2.24
N SER A 74 8.60 -21.80 1.62
CA SER A 74 9.65 -21.00 2.26
C SER A 74 9.10 -19.82 3.08
N ILE A 75 7.79 -19.60 3.05
CA ILE A 75 7.15 -18.50 3.77
C ILE A 75 6.73 -18.97 5.16
N SER A 76 7.16 -18.22 6.19
CA SER A 76 6.81 -18.51 7.58
C SER A 76 5.47 -17.92 7.99
N SER A 77 5.19 -16.69 7.57
CA SER A 77 3.96 -15.97 7.92
C SER A 77 3.62 -14.88 6.92
N THR A 78 2.33 -14.50 6.91
CA THR A 78 1.83 -13.29 6.25
C THR A 78 1.50 -12.25 7.30
N TYR A 79 1.56 -10.99 6.95
CA TYR A 79 1.10 -9.92 7.81
C TYR A 79 0.45 -8.81 6.99
N TYR A 80 -0.49 -8.15 7.60
CA TYR A 80 -1.11 -6.95 7.06
C TYR A 80 -1.24 -5.89 8.16
N GLY A 81 -1.39 -4.66 7.75
CA GLY A 81 -1.55 -3.58 8.71
C GLY A 81 -1.68 -2.23 8.03
N PHE A 82 -1.78 -1.20 8.85
CA PHE A 82 -1.73 0.18 8.38
C PHE A 82 -0.70 0.99 9.15
N LYS A 83 -0.12 1.97 8.47
CA LYS A 83 0.82 2.91 9.03
C LYS A 83 0.33 4.33 8.78
N LYS A 84 0.30 5.14 9.81
CA LYS A 84 0.00 6.57 9.66
C LYS A 84 1.30 7.34 9.47
N PRO A 85 1.32 8.35 8.60
CA PRO A 85 2.52 9.12 8.27
C PRO A 85 2.79 10.23 9.31
N TRP A 86 3.07 9.84 10.58
CA TRP A 86 3.30 10.80 11.65
C TRP A 86 4.56 11.64 11.43
N ALA A 87 5.63 11.03 10.91
CA ALA A 87 6.89 11.71 10.66
C ALA A 87 6.74 12.79 9.56
N GLU A 88 5.98 12.49 8.51
CA GLU A 88 5.68 13.44 7.45
C GLU A 88 4.77 14.58 7.95
N ALA A 89 3.83 14.28 8.85
CA ALA A 89 2.99 15.31 9.46
C ALA A 89 3.84 16.27 10.32
N ILE A 90 4.78 15.76 11.11
CA ILE A 90 5.72 16.60 11.86
C ILE A 90 6.60 17.41 10.91
N ALA A 91 7.16 16.79 9.87
CA ALA A 91 7.96 17.48 8.88
C ALA A 91 7.18 18.62 8.20
N MET A 92 5.89 18.43 7.92
CA MET A 92 5.02 19.49 7.43
C MET A 92 4.94 20.67 8.40
N VAL A 93 4.74 20.42 9.69
CA VAL A 93 4.69 21.51 10.68
C VAL A 93 6.02 22.24 10.73
N THR A 94 7.14 21.51 10.71
CA THR A 94 8.49 22.09 10.77
C THR A 94 8.82 22.94 9.54
N VAL A 95 8.35 22.55 8.34
CA VAL A 95 8.64 23.27 7.10
C VAL A 95 7.63 24.37 6.83
N LEU A 96 6.33 24.09 6.98
CA LEU A 96 5.27 25.05 6.66
C LEU A 96 5.05 26.06 7.77
N GLY A 97 5.29 25.71 9.04
CA GLY A 97 5.08 26.61 10.17
C GLY A 97 5.88 27.92 10.07
N PRO A 98 7.22 27.83 9.87
CA PRO A 98 8.05 29.03 9.69
C PRO A 98 7.71 29.87 8.46
N VAL A 99 6.98 29.32 7.50
CA VAL A 99 6.55 30.05 6.28
C VAL A 99 5.17 30.65 6.47
N LEU A 100 4.20 29.85 6.93
CA LEU A 100 2.80 30.30 7.02
C LEU A 100 2.57 31.28 8.19
N ALA A 101 3.21 31.06 9.35
CA ALA A 101 3.01 31.94 10.49
C ALA A 101 3.45 33.38 10.18
N PRO A 102 4.67 33.67 9.68
CA PRO A 102 5.06 35.04 9.30
C PRO A 102 4.23 35.60 8.14
N LEU A 103 3.85 34.77 7.17
CA LEU A 103 3.04 35.19 6.03
C LEU A 103 1.69 35.72 6.51
N PHE A 104 0.99 35.01 7.39
CA PHE A 104 -0.27 35.46 7.97
C PHE A 104 -0.08 36.66 8.91
N GLY A 105 1.04 36.71 9.65
CA GLY A 105 1.42 37.88 10.47
C GLY A 105 1.54 39.14 9.64
N ALA A 106 2.24 39.05 8.50
CA ALA A 106 2.39 40.17 7.57
C ALA A 106 1.07 40.55 6.87
N LEU A 107 0.27 39.55 6.47
CA LEU A 107 -1.01 39.78 5.78
C LEU A 107 -2.04 40.46 6.66
N LEU A 108 -2.11 40.08 7.92
CA LEU A 108 -3.07 40.66 8.89
C LEU A 108 -2.47 41.81 9.69
N ASN A 109 -1.20 42.11 9.47
CA ASN A 109 -0.44 43.18 10.17
C ASN A 109 -0.64 43.13 11.70
N SER A 110 -0.67 41.94 12.28
CA SER A 110 -0.95 41.72 13.68
C SER A 110 -0.32 40.46 14.24
N GLU A 111 -0.06 40.43 15.54
CA GLU A 111 0.41 39.21 16.24
C GLU A 111 -0.58 38.07 16.14
N LEU A 112 -1.87 38.36 16.07
CA LEU A 112 -2.92 37.37 15.84
C LEU A 112 -2.74 36.63 14.51
N GLY A 113 -2.17 37.28 13.49
CA GLY A 113 -1.82 36.64 12.23
C GLY A 113 -0.86 35.48 12.38
N PHE A 114 0.17 35.62 13.22
CA PHE A 114 1.12 34.52 13.50
C PHE A 114 0.42 33.34 14.15
N ILE A 115 -0.49 33.59 15.10
CA ILE A 115 -1.25 32.53 15.78
C ILE A 115 -2.14 31.80 14.78
N ILE A 116 -2.86 32.53 13.92
CA ILE A 116 -3.72 31.97 12.89
C ILE A 116 -2.91 31.14 11.91
N GLY A 117 -1.75 31.61 11.44
CA GLY A 117 -0.87 30.87 10.54
C GLY A 117 -0.32 29.59 11.17
N GLY A 118 0.04 29.66 12.46
CA GLY A 118 0.46 28.48 13.23
C GLY A 118 -0.67 27.43 13.36
N LEU A 119 -1.88 27.88 13.72
CA LEU A 119 -3.06 27.00 13.81
C LEU A 119 -3.44 26.40 12.45
N ALA A 120 -3.36 27.17 11.38
CA ALA A 120 -3.60 26.70 10.01
C ALA A 120 -2.60 25.60 9.64
N THR A 121 -1.31 25.77 9.97
CA THR A 121 -0.29 24.74 9.74
C THR A 121 -0.59 23.46 10.50
N LEU A 122 -0.97 23.56 11.77
CA LEU A 122 -1.36 22.39 12.57
C LEU A 122 -2.60 21.72 12.01
N GLY A 123 -3.60 22.49 11.57
CA GLY A 123 -4.80 21.97 10.92
C GLY A 123 -4.49 21.20 9.64
N ILE A 124 -3.64 21.75 8.78
CA ILE A 124 -3.18 21.06 7.55
C ILE A 124 -2.44 19.77 7.86
N ALA A 125 -1.51 19.79 8.82
CA ALA A 125 -0.76 18.60 9.22
C ALA A 125 -1.67 17.53 9.86
N ALA A 126 -2.63 17.92 10.68
CA ALA A 126 -3.62 17.02 11.27
C ALA A 126 -4.50 16.39 10.18
N LEU A 127 -5.01 17.18 9.25
CA LEU A 127 -5.80 16.70 8.12
C LEU A 127 -4.99 15.72 7.26
N TYR A 128 -3.74 16.06 6.95
CA TYR A 128 -2.83 15.17 6.23
C TYR A 128 -2.65 13.85 6.97
N TYR A 129 -2.40 13.88 8.28
CA TYR A 129 -2.24 12.69 9.12
C TYR A 129 -3.49 11.80 9.14
N MET A 130 -4.67 12.41 9.20
CA MET A 130 -5.93 11.67 9.23
C MET A 130 -6.27 11.03 7.88
N LEU A 131 -6.02 11.74 6.78
CA LEU A 131 -6.40 11.28 5.44
C LEU A 131 -5.39 10.29 4.82
N ASN A 132 -4.10 10.37 5.21
CA ASN A 132 -3.06 9.57 4.60
C ASN A 132 -2.75 8.27 5.38
N LYS A 133 -3.68 7.31 5.38
CA LYS A 133 -3.39 5.95 5.81
C LYS A 133 -2.59 5.22 4.73
N ARG A 134 -1.50 4.57 5.12
CA ARG A 134 -0.73 3.65 4.27
C ARG A 134 -1.02 2.23 4.71
N MET A 135 -1.46 1.41 3.79
CA MET A 135 -1.70 0.00 4.04
C MET A 135 -0.48 -0.81 3.67
N THR A 136 -0.26 -1.90 4.36
CA THR A 136 0.87 -2.80 4.14
C THR A 136 0.34 -4.22 4.10
N VAL A 137 0.76 -4.96 3.09
CA VAL A 137 0.62 -6.42 3.01
C VAL A 137 2.02 -6.97 2.79
N GLY A 138 2.38 -7.97 3.54
CA GLY A 138 3.72 -8.53 3.46
C GLY A 138 3.79 -10.00 3.84
N ILE A 139 4.93 -10.57 3.53
CA ILE A 139 5.30 -11.94 3.86
C ILE A 139 6.65 -11.95 4.56
N VAL A 140 6.83 -12.91 5.44
CA VAL A 140 8.10 -13.20 6.11
C VAL A 140 8.55 -14.59 5.67
N GLU A 141 9.77 -14.69 5.17
CA GLU A 141 10.37 -15.97 4.81
C GLU A 141 10.99 -16.65 6.03
N HIS A 142 11.19 -17.95 5.98
CA HIS A 142 11.90 -18.69 7.03
C HIS A 142 13.32 -18.16 7.26
N SER A 143 13.93 -17.56 6.25
CA SER A 143 15.22 -16.86 6.36
C SER A 143 15.19 -15.57 7.17
N GLY A 144 14.01 -15.12 7.60
CA GLY A 144 13.80 -13.83 8.28
C GLY A 144 13.69 -12.64 7.32
N VAL A 145 13.82 -12.85 6.02
CA VAL A 145 13.68 -11.78 5.03
C VAL A 145 12.20 -11.40 4.91
N GLN A 146 11.94 -10.11 4.99
CA GLN A 146 10.59 -9.55 4.87
C GLN A 146 10.42 -8.90 3.49
N SER A 147 9.36 -9.29 2.79
CA SER A 147 8.93 -8.67 1.54
C SER A 147 7.55 -8.04 1.76
N GLN A 148 7.43 -6.74 1.49
CA GLN A 148 6.21 -6.00 1.78
C GLN A 148 5.81 -5.07 0.64
N LEU A 149 4.52 -4.93 0.44
CA LEU A 149 3.91 -3.91 -0.38
C LEU A 149 3.30 -2.84 0.52
N VAL A 150 3.70 -1.59 0.31
CA VAL A 150 3.13 -0.43 1.00
C VAL A 150 2.35 0.39 -0.02
N PHE A 151 1.07 0.58 0.20
CA PHE A 151 0.21 1.30 -0.73
C PHE A 151 -0.63 2.36 -0.02
N LYS A 152 -0.94 3.42 -0.76
CA LYS A 152 -1.84 4.49 -0.34
C LYS A 152 -3.20 4.30 -0.99
N ARG A 153 -4.23 4.79 -0.32
CA ARG A 153 -5.56 4.93 -0.90
C ARG A 153 -5.46 5.87 -2.12
N SER A 154 -5.88 5.39 -3.28
CA SER A 154 -6.02 6.24 -4.45
C SER A 154 -7.38 6.92 -4.44
N VAL A 155 -7.39 8.25 -4.61
CA VAL A 155 -8.63 9.03 -4.78
C VAL A 155 -9.03 9.05 -6.26
N LEU A 156 -8.08 8.84 -7.18
CA LEU A 156 -8.27 9.01 -8.62
C LEU A 156 -8.62 7.72 -9.36
N GLU A 157 -8.21 6.56 -8.86
CA GLU A 157 -8.36 5.29 -9.58
C GLU A 157 -9.58 4.48 -9.16
N GLY A 158 -10.43 5.01 -8.28
CA GLY A 158 -11.72 4.40 -7.93
C GLY A 158 -11.64 3.11 -7.08
N ILE A 159 -10.46 2.56 -6.88
CA ILE A 159 -10.27 1.34 -6.08
C ILE A 159 -10.24 1.75 -4.60
N LYS A 160 -11.35 1.52 -3.92
CA LYS A 160 -11.46 1.74 -2.46
C LYS A 160 -10.81 0.57 -1.73
N LEU A 161 -9.52 0.68 -1.50
CA LEU A 161 -8.82 -0.26 -0.63
C LEU A 161 -8.94 0.22 0.81
N ASP A 162 -9.40 -0.67 1.66
CA ASP A 162 -9.50 -0.48 3.09
C ASP A 162 -8.75 -1.59 3.84
N GLU A 163 -8.87 -1.59 5.14
CA GLU A 163 -8.24 -2.58 6.00
C GLU A 163 -8.77 -4.00 5.71
N SER A 164 -10.05 -4.12 5.33
CA SER A 164 -10.68 -5.41 4.98
C SER A 164 -10.07 -5.99 3.72
N SER A 165 -9.74 -5.16 2.73
CA SER A 165 -9.05 -5.61 1.50
C SER A 165 -7.65 -6.18 1.81
N SER A 166 -6.91 -5.54 2.71
CA SER A 166 -5.59 -6.02 3.14
C SER A 166 -5.69 -7.32 3.93
N ALA A 167 -6.70 -7.44 4.80
CA ALA A 167 -7.00 -8.67 5.54
C ALA A 167 -7.34 -9.81 4.57
N GLN A 168 -8.23 -9.56 3.60
CA GLN A 168 -8.59 -10.55 2.58
C GLN A 168 -7.37 -11.02 1.78
N ALA A 169 -6.46 -10.12 1.41
CA ALA A 169 -5.24 -10.51 0.72
C ALA A 169 -4.34 -11.41 1.59
N SER A 170 -4.22 -11.08 2.88
CA SER A 170 -3.48 -11.91 3.84
C SER A 170 -4.11 -13.28 4.02
N ASP A 171 -5.44 -13.35 4.12
CA ASP A 171 -6.20 -14.60 4.29
C ASP A 171 -6.02 -15.52 3.07
N VAL A 172 -6.12 -14.98 1.84
CA VAL A 172 -5.90 -15.76 0.62
C VAL A 172 -4.45 -16.24 0.53
N LEU A 173 -3.48 -15.40 0.90
CA LEU A 173 -2.06 -15.82 0.94
C LEU A 173 -1.84 -16.92 1.98
N GLN A 174 -2.42 -16.82 3.17
CA GLN A 174 -2.32 -17.83 4.20
C GLN A 174 -2.96 -19.14 3.76
N TRP A 175 -4.14 -19.08 3.16
CA TRP A 175 -4.80 -20.23 2.57
C TRP A 175 -3.95 -20.92 1.50
N LEU A 176 -3.28 -20.17 0.61
CA LEU A 176 -2.35 -20.72 -0.38
C LEU A 176 -1.15 -21.42 0.28
N MET A 177 -0.60 -20.85 1.35
CA MET A 177 0.50 -21.46 2.11
C MET A 177 0.08 -22.78 2.75
N ASP A 178 -1.11 -22.81 3.36
CA ASP A 178 -1.64 -24.02 3.99
C ASP A 178 -1.94 -25.11 2.95
N ALA A 179 -2.45 -24.73 1.79
CA ALA A 179 -2.67 -25.62 0.66
C ALA A 179 -1.35 -26.20 0.13
N ALA A 180 -0.30 -25.38 0.01
CA ALA A 180 1.02 -25.82 -0.41
C ALA A 180 1.64 -26.81 0.59
N ARG A 181 1.54 -26.54 1.89
CA ARG A 181 2.06 -27.41 2.97
C ARG A 181 1.34 -28.76 3.09
N THR A 182 0.04 -28.75 2.86
CA THR A 182 -0.79 -29.99 3.02
C THR A 182 -0.86 -30.81 1.74
N GLY A 183 -0.38 -30.30 0.61
CA GLY A 183 -0.49 -30.97 -0.70
C GLY A 183 -1.94 -31.13 -1.17
N LYS A 184 -2.91 -30.53 -0.48
CA LYS A 184 -4.33 -30.54 -0.85
C LYS A 184 -4.57 -29.32 -1.74
N ALA A 185 -4.94 -29.56 -2.99
CA ALA A 185 -5.61 -28.53 -3.79
C ALA A 185 -6.80 -28.02 -2.98
N GLY A 186 -6.81 -26.73 -2.72
CA GLY A 186 -7.63 -25.98 -1.78
C GLY A 186 -8.97 -26.53 -1.33
N PRO A 187 -9.49 -26.06 -0.21
CA PRO A 187 -10.77 -26.50 0.30
C PRO A 187 -11.85 -26.28 -0.74
N ALA A 188 -12.58 -27.37 -1.02
CA ALA A 188 -13.85 -27.31 -1.70
C ALA A 188 -14.71 -26.21 -1.04
N GLN A 189 -15.34 -25.42 -1.87
CA GLN A 189 -16.32 -24.39 -1.57
C GLN A 189 -17.01 -24.58 -0.22
N GLY A 190 -16.58 -23.83 0.80
CA GLY A 190 -17.24 -23.74 2.08
C GLY A 190 -18.22 -22.59 2.05
N THR A 191 -19.48 -22.92 1.81
CA THR A 191 -20.71 -22.29 2.32
C THR A 191 -20.69 -20.76 2.47
N THR A 192 -21.25 -20.12 1.48
CA THR A 192 -21.87 -18.79 1.60
C THR A 192 -22.84 -18.82 2.80
N GLN A 193 -22.41 -18.32 3.96
CA GLN A 193 -23.36 -17.87 4.96
C GLN A 193 -23.98 -16.57 4.47
N GLN A 194 -25.09 -16.70 3.74
CA GLN A 194 -26.10 -15.65 3.65
C GLN A 194 -26.66 -15.43 5.05
N GLY A 195 -26.11 -14.46 5.76
CA GLY A 195 -26.75 -13.88 6.93
C GLY A 195 -27.89 -12.97 6.45
N HIS A 196 -29.09 -13.53 6.39
CA HIS A 196 -30.30 -12.74 6.51
C HIS A 196 -30.35 -12.16 7.92
N ILE A 197 -30.33 -10.86 8.05
CA ILE A 197 -31.29 -10.08 8.87
C ILE A 197 -31.33 -8.66 8.28
#